data_a0aa42f069a66969f18f32785bb6697d
#
_entry.id   a0aa42f069a66969f18f32785bb6697d
#
_cell.length_a   1.000
_cell.length_b   1.000
_cell.length_c   1.000
_cell.angle_alpha   90.00
_cell.angle_beta   90.00
_cell.angle_gamma   90.00
#
_symmetry.space_group_name_H-M   'P 1'
#
loop_
_entity.id
_entity.type
_entity.pdbx_description
1 polymer ?
#
loop_
_entity_poly.entity_id
_entity_poly.type
_entity_poly.pdbx_seq_one_letter_code
_entity_poly.pdbx_strand_id
1 'polypeptide(L)'
;DFMEDAPKKYFRMTPGQEVRLKNAYIVKCTGCKKNDAGEITEVYCEYDPDTKSGLPGANRKVKGTIHWVSCAHCLEAEVRLYDRLWKVENPRDELAAIREAKNCEALEAMKEIINPDSLKVLPNCYIEKFAATLPVLSYLQFQRIGYFNIDKDSTPEKLVFNRTVGLKDTWGKINK
;
A
#
# COMPACT_ATOMS: atom_id res chain seq x y z
N ASP A 1 9.82 -0.30 -4.44
CA ASP A 1 10.94 -0.41 -3.50
C ASP A 1 12.32 -0.57 -4.19
N PHE A 2 12.40 -0.45 -5.52
CA PHE A 2 13.63 -0.50 -6.31
C PHE A 2 13.81 0.77 -7.13
N MET A 3 15.03 1.28 -7.21
CA MET A 3 15.47 2.32 -8.14
C MET A 3 16.86 1.96 -8.65
N GLU A 4 17.08 2.07 -9.97
CA GLU A 4 18.38 1.82 -10.57
C GLU A 4 19.36 2.94 -10.23
N ASP A 5 18.98 4.18 -10.51
CA ASP A 5 19.71 5.39 -10.14
C ASP A 5 19.05 6.04 -8.92
N ALA A 6 19.54 5.72 -7.74
CA ALA A 6 18.94 6.15 -6.50
C ALA A 6 19.70 7.33 -5.85
N PRO A 7 19.00 8.32 -5.26
CA PRO A 7 19.63 9.39 -4.52
C PRO A 7 20.30 8.86 -3.24
N LYS A 8 21.32 9.57 -2.72
CA LYS A 8 22.15 9.15 -1.56
C LYS A 8 21.35 8.74 -0.31
N LYS A 9 20.12 9.22 -0.12
CA LYS A 9 19.27 8.90 1.04
C LYS A 9 18.17 7.88 0.73
N TYR A 10 18.28 7.15 -0.37
CA TYR A 10 17.36 6.08 -0.73
C TYR A 10 17.78 4.78 -0.03
N PHE A 11 17.13 4.45 1.08
CA PHE A 11 17.42 3.25 1.89
C PHE A 11 16.52 2.09 1.52
N ARG A 12 16.40 1.82 0.22
CA ARG A 12 15.69 0.69 -0.35
C ARG A 12 16.59 -0.02 -1.36
N MET A 13 16.02 -0.84 -2.23
CA MET A 13 16.80 -1.67 -3.14
C MET A 13 17.33 -0.86 -4.33
N THR A 14 18.64 -0.92 -4.54
CA THR A 14 19.34 -0.39 -5.71
C THR A 14 20.57 -1.27 -5.99
N PRO A 15 21.07 -1.33 -7.23
CA PRO A 15 22.23 -2.16 -7.56
C PRO A 15 23.43 -1.93 -6.61
N GLY A 16 23.99 -3.03 -6.12
CA GLY A 16 25.12 -3.03 -5.17
C GLY A 16 24.76 -2.79 -3.71
N GLN A 17 23.53 -2.37 -3.40
CA GLN A 17 23.09 -2.12 -2.02
C GLN A 17 22.47 -3.36 -1.37
N GLU A 18 22.69 -3.43 -0.04
CA GLU A 18 22.05 -4.43 0.81
C GLU A 18 20.81 -3.87 1.49
N VAL A 19 19.77 -4.68 1.54
CA VAL A 19 18.55 -4.41 2.31
C VAL A 19 18.11 -5.65 3.06
N ARG A 20 17.42 -5.46 4.17
CA ARG A 20 16.77 -6.56 4.88
C ARG A 20 15.39 -6.81 4.33
N LEU A 21 15.10 -8.00 3.90
CA LEU A 21 13.74 -8.48 3.74
C LEU A 21 13.17 -8.75 5.14
N LYS A 22 12.09 -8.07 5.50
CA LYS A 22 11.50 -8.15 6.84
C LYS A 22 11.20 -9.60 7.22
N ASN A 23 11.68 -10.02 8.40
CA ASN A 23 11.55 -11.38 8.93
C ASN A 23 12.21 -12.50 8.08
N ALA A 24 13.12 -12.16 7.17
CA ALA A 24 13.83 -13.11 6.33
C ALA A 24 15.34 -12.86 6.35
N TYR A 25 15.93 -12.55 5.23
CA TYR A 25 17.38 -12.43 5.05
C TYR A 25 17.78 -10.99 4.74
N ILE A 26 19.08 -10.72 4.81
CA ILE A 26 19.69 -9.59 4.12
C ILE A 26 19.97 -10.05 2.68
N VAL A 27 19.58 -9.22 1.72
CA VAL A 27 19.82 -9.45 0.30
C VAL A 27 20.60 -8.30 -0.29
N LYS A 28 21.48 -8.61 -1.25
CA LYS A 28 22.23 -7.64 -2.04
C LYS A 28 21.67 -7.62 -3.45
N CYS A 29 21.25 -6.47 -3.93
CA CYS A 29 20.80 -6.34 -5.30
C CYS A 29 21.99 -6.43 -6.26
N THR A 30 21.93 -7.34 -7.24
CA THR A 30 22.98 -7.56 -8.23
C THR A 30 22.63 -6.94 -9.60
N GLY A 31 21.36 -6.63 -9.84
CA GLY A 31 20.92 -6.00 -11.08
C GLY A 31 19.42 -6.09 -11.29
N CYS A 32 18.99 -5.72 -12.48
CA CYS A 32 17.59 -5.83 -12.90
C CYS A 32 17.50 -6.20 -14.39
N LYS A 33 16.31 -6.68 -14.78
CA LYS A 33 15.94 -6.92 -16.18
C LYS A 33 14.86 -5.93 -16.59
N LYS A 34 14.95 -5.46 -17.82
CA LYS A 34 13.98 -4.54 -18.43
C LYS A 34 13.32 -5.20 -19.63
N ASN A 35 12.09 -4.79 -19.90
CA ASN A 35 11.41 -5.11 -21.17
C ASN A 35 11.85 -4.13 -22.28
N ASP A 36 11.31 -4.33 -23.48
CA ASP A 36 11.62 -3.50 -24.66
C ASP A 36 11.17 -2.02 -24.51
N ALA A 37 10.22 -1.77 -23.60
CA ALA A 37 9.77 -0.42 -23.23
C ALA A 37 10.66 0.26 -22.17
N GLY A 38 11.70 -0.44 -21.66
CA GLY A 38 12.59 0.05 -20.61
C GLY A 38 12.03 -0.07 -19.19
N GLU A 39 10.89 -0.73 -19.00
CA GLU A 39 10.30 -0.96 -17.70
C GLU A 39 10.98 -2.13 -16.99
N ILE A 40 11.23 -1.98 -15.69
CA ILE A 40 11.86 -3.02 -14.87
C ILE A 40 10.85 -4.13 -14.60
N THR A 41 11.16 -5.34 -15.06
CA THR A 41 10.33 -6.54 -14.89
C THR A 41 10.81 -7.46 -13.79
N GLU A 42 12.12 -7.51 -13.56
CA GLU A 42 12.74 -8.35 -12.55
C GLU A 42 13.88 -7.62 -11.85
N VAL A 43 14.09 -7.90 -10.57
CA VAL A 43 15.24 -7.43 -9.80
C VAL A 43 15.97 -8.65 -9.25
N TYR A 44 17.25 -8.75 -9.54
CA TYR A 44 18.08 -9.87 -9.12
C TYR A 44 18.79 -9.55 -7.80
N CYS A 45 18.78 -10.53 -6.90
CA CYS A 45 19.40 -10.38 -5.60
C CYS A 45 20.10 -11.67 -5.19
N GLU A 46 21.22 -11.52 -4.49
CA GLU A 46 21.85 -12.58 -3.72
C GLU A 46 21.44 -12.44 -2.25
N TYR A 47 21.15 -13.56 -1.60
CA TYR A 47 20.82 -13.56 -0.18
C TYR A 47 21.99 -14.10 0.64
N ASP A 48 22.15 -13.59 1.85
CA ASP A 48 23.13 -14.05 2.81
C ASP A 48 22.45 -15.03 3.79
N PRO A 49 22.73 -16.34 3.68
CA PRO A 49 22.06 -17.38 4.47
C PRO A 49 22.27 -17.22 5.98
N ASP A 50 23.40 -16.66 6.41
CA ASP A 50 23.74 -16.47 7.82
C ASP A 50 22.94 -15.36 8.48
N THR A 51 22.26 -14.55 7.69
CA THR A 51 21.43 -13.42 8.15
C THR A 51 19.95 -13.74 8.31
N LYS A 52 19.56 -15.02 8.21
CA LYS A 52 18.18 -15.45 8.46
C LYS A 52 17.72 -14.96 9.82
N SER A 53 16.49 -14.41 9.86
CA SER A 53 15.89 -13.97 11.12
C SER A 53 15.88 -15.10 12.15
N GLY A 54 16.39 -14.81 13.35
CA GLY A 54 16.60 -15.80 14.41
C GLY A 54 18.02 -16.37 14.52
N LEU A 55 18.87 -16.20 13.51
CA LEU A 55 20.28 -16.56 13.57
C LEU A 55 21.16 -15.39 14.09
N PRO A 56 22.36 -15.66 14.61
CA PRO A 56 23.28 -14.60 15.11
C PRO A 56 23.59 -13.52 14.06
N GLY A 57 23.76 -13.88 12.79
CA GLY A 57 24.00 -12.95 11.70
C GLY A 57 22.82 -12.01 11.39
N ALA A 58 21.61 -12.34 11.89
CA ALA A 58 20.45 -11.48 11.76
C ALA A 58 20.62 -10.09 12.41
N ASN A 59 21.52 -9.96 13.36
CA ASN A 59 21.79 -8.69 14.05
C ASN A 59 22.65 -7.72 13.23
N ARG A 60 23.17 -8.13 12.07
CA ARG A 60 23.94 -7.27 11.17
C ARG A 60 23.11 -6.06 10.75
N LYS A 61 23.63 -4.86 10.99
CA LYS A 61 22.91 -3.62 10.68
C LYS A 61 22.97 -3.30 9.19
N VAL A 62 21.81 -3.08 8.58
CA VAL A 62 21.66 -2.53 7.23
C VAL A 62 20.74 -1.32 7.28
N LYS A 63 20.92 -0.36 6.39
CA LYS A 63 20.17 0.90 6.42
C LYS A 63 18.70 0.75 6.00
N GLY A 64 18.40 -0.24 5.14
CA GLY A 64 17.08 -0.45 4.59
C GLY A 64 16.43 -1.73 5.10
N THR A 65 15.14 -1.67 5.41
CA THR A 65 14.29 -2.84 5.59
C THR A 65 13.06 -2.67 4.73
N ILE A 66 12.78 -3.63 3.86
CA ILE A 66 11.61 -3.62 2.96
C ILE A 66 10.65 -4.74 3.34
N HIS A 67 9.37 -4.50 3.04
CA HIS A 67 8.33 -5.52 3.13
C HIS A 67 8.30 -6.35 1.84
N TRP A 68 7.89 -7.60 1.95
CA TRP A 68 7.83 -8.52 0.83
C TRP A 68 6.80 -9.62 1.06
N VAL A 69 6.36 -10.26 0.00
CA VAL A 69 5.57 -11.50 0.03
C VAL A 69 6.17 -12.49 -0.95
N SER A 70 6.06 -13.79 -0.66
CA SER A 70 6.55 -14.84 -1.55
C SER A 70 5.59 -15.05 -2.73
N CYS A 71 6.06 -14.88 -3.96
CA CYS A 71 5.24 -15.12 -5.15
C CYS A 71 4.64 -16.53 -5.21
N ALA A 72 5.38 -17.55 -4.73
CA ALA A 72 4.90 -18.92 -4.70
C ALA A 72 3.83 -19.20 -3.62
N HIS A 73 3.68 -18.31 -2.65
CA HIS A 73 2.83 -18.54 -1.47
C HIS A 73 1.89 -17.38 -1.15
N CYS A 74 1.94 -16.28 -1.90
CA CYS A 74 0.98 -15.19 -1.73
C CYS A 74 -0.41 -15.57 -2.25
N LEU A 75 -1.41 -14.80 -1.81
CA LEU A 75 -2.75 -14.82 -2.34
C LEU A 75 -3.06 -13.47 -2.97
N GLU A 76 -3.88 -13.47 -4.00
CA GLU A 76 -4.40 -12.24 -4.58
C GLU A 76 -5.52 -11.67 -3.72
N ALA A 77 -5.60 -10.34 -3.67
CA ALA A 77 -6.60 -9.63 -2.90
C ALA A 77 -6.95 -8.29 -3.55
N GLU A 78 -8.19 -7.88 -3.39
CA GLU A 78 -8.64 -6.52 -3.64
C GLU A 78 -8.36 -5.65 -2.40
N VAL A 79 -7.80 -4.47 -2.60
CA VAL A 79 -7.61 -3.50 -1.52
C VAL A 79 -8.35 -2.21 -1.84
N ARG A 80 -9.17 -1.75 -0.91
CA ARG A 80 -9.94 -0.52 -1.00
C ARG A 80 -9.29 0.56 -0.14
N LEU A 81 -8.91 1.66 -0.78
CA LEU A 81 -8.34 2.83 -0.14
C LEU A 81 -9.38 3.94 -0.16
N TYR A 82 -9.84 4.33 1.02
CA TYR A 82 -10.82 5.40 1.18
C TYR A 82 -10.14 6.74 1.45
N ASP A 83 -10.71 7.80 0.91
CA ASP A 83 -10.39 9.19 1.20
C ASP A 83 -11.69 9.94 1.52
N ARG A 84 -11.61 11.26 1.69
CA ARG A 84 -12.77 12.11 1.98
C ARG A 84 -13.83 11.97 0.89
N LEU A 85 -15.07 11.78 1.31
CA LEU A 85 -16.20 11.70 0.38
C LEU A 85 -16.46 13.04 -0.33
N TRP A 86 -16.21 14.15 0.36
CA TRP A 86 -16.49 15.50 -0.13
C TRP A 86 -15.21 16.26 -0.46
N LYS A 87 -15.24 17.04 -1.53
CA LYS A 87 -14.18 17.99 -1.91
C LYS A 87 -14.15 19.23 -1.01
N VAL A 88 -15.25 19.51 -0.33
CA VAL A 88 -15.49 20.73 0.44
C VAL A 88 -15.49 20.44 1.93
N GLU A 89 -15.18 21.44 2.74
CA GLU A 89 -15.11 21.33 4.19
C GLU A 89 -16.50 21.23 4.83
N ASN A 90 -17.45 22.03 4.32
CA ASN A 90 -18.84 22.04 4.79
C ASN A 90 -19.80 21.64 3.65
N PRO A 91 -20.06 20.34 3.44
CA PRO A 91 -20.89 19.87 2.34
C PRO A 91 -22.35 20.29 2.46
N ARG A 92 -22.86 20.53 3.68
CA ARG A 92 -24.26 20.94 3.89
C ARG A 92 -24.54 22.33 3.33
N ASP A 93 -23.69 23.29 3.66
CA ASP A 93 -23.87 24.67 3.23
C ASP A 93 -23.60 24.82 1.75
N GLU A 94 -22.59 24.12 1.24
CA GLU A 94 -22.27 24.11 -0.19
C GLU A 94 -23.39 23.50 -1.04
N LEU A 95 -24.00 22.40 -0.58
CA LEU A 95 -25.18 21.82 -1.23
C LEU A 95 -26.36 22.79 -1.28
N ALA A 96 -26.62 23.51 -0.20
CA ALA A 96 -27.69 24.50 -0.15
C ALA A 96 -27.43 25.62 -1.15
N ALA A 97 -26.21 26.17 -1.17
CA ALA A 97 -25.82 27.25 -2.10
C ALA A 97 -25.92 26.81 -3.58
N ILE A 98 -25.45 25.60 -3.93
CA ILE A 98 -25.55 25.09 -5.30
C ILE A 98 -27.01 24.90 -5.72
N ARG A 99 -27.83 24.32 -4.85
CA ARG A 99 -29.24 24.10 -5.14
C ARG A 99 -29.99 25.42 -5.39
N GLU A 100 -29.72 26.42 -4.59
CA GLU A 100 -30.31 27.75 -4.73
C GLU A 100 -29.83 28.43 -6.04
N ALA A 101 -28.52 28.41 -6.29
CA ALA A 101 -27.94 29.08 -7.46
C ALA A 101 -28.36 28.45 -8.79
N LYS A 102 -28.51 27.11 -8.84
CA LYS A 102 -28.82 26.35 -10.07
C LYS A 102 -30.26 25.86 -10.15
N ASN A 103 -31.06 26.07 -9.15
CA ASN A 103 -32.43 25.54 -9.03
C ASN A 103 -32.50 24.04 -9.39
N CYS A 104 -31.59 23.25 -8.79
CA CYS A 104 -31.42 21.83 -9.09
C CYS A 104 -31.77 20.95 -7.88
N GLU A 105 -31.98 19.66 -8.16
CA GLU A 105 -32.21 18.66 -7.13
C GLU A 105 -30.96 18.34 -6.31
N ALA A 106 -31.16 17.84 -5.09
CA ALA A 106 -30.07 17.56 -4.15
C ALA A 106 -29.02 16.60 -4.74
N LEU A 107 -29.46 15.59 -5.50
CA LEU A 107 -28.56 14.62 -6.11
C LEU A 107 -27.64 15.24 -7.18
N GLU A 108 -28.14 16.23 -7.92
CA GLU A 108 -27.32 16.94 -8.92
C GLU A 108 -26.29 17.82 -8.25
N ALA A 109 -26.68 18.57 -7.21
CA ALA A 109 -25.75 19.34 -6.42
C ALA A 109 -24.67 18.47 -5.73
N MET A 110 -25.04 17.29 -5.23
CA MET A 110 -24.08 16.34 -4.63
C MET A 110 -22.99 15.90 -5.62
N LYS A 111 -23.32 15.67 -6.88
CA LYS A 111 -22.35 15.26 -7.90
C LYS A 111 -21.21 16.28 -8.09
N GLU A 112 -21.47 17.55 -7.81
CA GLU A 112 -20.46 18.60 -7.98
C GLU A 112 -19.42 18.61 -6.84
N ILE A 113 -19.84 18.27 -5.63
CA ILE A 113 -18.99 18.32 -4.44
C ILE A 113 -18.46 16.95 -4.02
N ILE A 114 -18.94 15.86 -4.62
CA ILE A 114 -18.41 14.53 -4.33
C ILE A 114 -16.97 14.41 -4.84
N ASN A 115 -16.10 13.81 -4.04
CA ASN A 115 -14.74 13.51 -4.43
C ASN A 115 -14.73 12.22 -5.27
N PRO A 116 -14.42 12.28 -6.57
CA PRO A 116 -14.36 11.08 -7.42
C PRO A 116 -13.27 10.09 -6.99
N ASP A 117 -12.23 10.59 -6.30
CA ASP A 117 -11.13 9.79 -5.79
C ASP A 117 -11.34 9.33 -4.34
N SER A 118 -12.57 9.47 -3.81
CA SER A 118 -12.91 9.05 -2.44
C SER A 118 -12.75 7.55 -2.19
N LEU A 119 -12.77 6.75 -3.24
CA LEU A 119 -12.50 5.31 -3.21
C LEU A 119 -11.57 4.93 -4.35
N LYS A 120 -10.38 4.42 -4.00
CA LYS A 120 -9.46 3.80 -4.95
C LYS A 120 -9.42 2.30 -4.70
N VAL A 121 -9.82 1.52 -5.70
CA VAL A 121 -9.77 0.06 -5.67
C VAL A 121 -8.47 -0.40 -6.34
N LEU A 122 -7.71 -1.23 -5.63
CA LEU A 122 -6.51 -1.91 -6.12
C LEU A 122 -6.86 -3.40 -6.27
N PRO A 123 -7.14 -3.89 -7.48
CA PRO A 123 -7.71 -5.23 -7.65
C PRO A 123 -6.69 -6.37 -7.51
N ASN A 124 -5.40 -6.10 -7.74
CA ASN A 124 -4.37 -7.12 -7.84
C ASN A 124 -3.27 -6.88 -6.81
N CYS A 125 -3.61 -6.92 -5.53
CA CYS A 125 -2.65 -6.88 -4.44
C CYS A 125 -2.26 -8.29 -4.01
N TYR A 126 -1.03 -8.47 -3.54
CA TYR A 126 -0.55 -9.74 -3.02
C TYR A 126 -0.39 -9.68 -1.51
N ILE A 127 -0.91 -10.70 -0.82
CA ILE A 127 -0.90 -10.80 0.64
C ILE A 127 -0.36 -12.13 1.11
N GLU A 128 0.05 -12.20 2.38
CA GLU A 128 0.42 -13.46 3.04
C GLU A 128 -0.81 -14.35 3.25
N LYS A 129 -0.64 -15.67 3.06
CA LYS A 129 -1.71 -16.67 3.28
C LYS A 129 -2.38 -16.55 4.64
N PHE A 130 -1.63 -16.17 5.68
CA PHE A 130 -2.18 -16.03 7.02
C PHE A 130 -3.37 -15.06 7.09
N ALA A 131 -3.36 -13.99 6.30
CA ALA A 131 -4.46 -13.03 6.29
C ALA A 131 -5.81 -13.65 5.86
N ALA A 132 -5.78 -14.69 5.02
CA ALA A 132 -6.98 -15.41 4.59
C ALA A 132 -7.55 -16.38 5.66
N THR A 133 -6.80 -16.67 6.73
CA THR A 133 -7.28 -17.52 7.83
C THR A 133 -8.08 -16.75 8.88
N LEU A 134 -8.06 -15.42 8.79
CA LEU A 134 -8.75 -14.56 9.73
C LEU A 134 -10.23 -14.41 9.38
N PRO A 135 -11.12 -14.34 10.37
CA PRO A 135 -12.54 -14.09 10.12
C PRO A 135 -12.78 -12.74 9.40
N VAL A 136 -13.87 -12.68 8.65
CA VAL A 136 -14.41 -11.41 8.11
C VAL A 136 -14.57 -10.39 9.24
N LEU A 137 -14.33 -9.13 8.95
CA LEU A 137 -14.30 -8.00 9.88
C LEU A 137 -13.13 -7.99 10.88
N SER A 138 -12.20 -8.95 10.80
CA SER A 138 -10.96 -8.88 11.58
C SER A 138 -10.12 -7.65 11.19
N TYR A 139 -9.43 -7.10 12.20
CA TYR A 139 -8.47 -6.01 12.00
C TYR A 139 -7.06 -6.55 11.98
N LEU A 140 -6.24 -6.01 11.08
CA LEU A 140 -4.84 -6.39 10.93
C LEU A 140 -3.98 -5.20 10.49
N GLN A 141 -2.68 -5.32 10.71
CA GLN A 141 -1.71 -4.37 10.21
C GLN A 141 -0.90 -5.03 9.09
N PHE A 142 -0.98 -4.48 7.88
CA PHE A 142 0.06 -4.74 6.90
C PHE A 142 1.26 -3.88 7.24
N GLN A 143 2.32 -4.52 7.73
CA GLN A 143 3.48 -3.85 8.29
C GLN A 143 4.05 -2.82 7.32
N ARG A 144 4.34 -1.60 7.81
CA ARG A 144 4.87 -0.47 7.06
C ARG A 144 3.93 0.10 5.98
N ILE A 145 2.70 -0.39 5.87
CA ILE A 145 1.69 0.04 4.89
C ILE A 145 0.53 0.75 5.58
N GLY A 146 -0.11 0.10 6.55
CA GLY A 146 -1.27 0.66 7.25
C GLY A 146 -2.05 -0.38 8.03
N TYR A 147 -3.16 0.09 8.60
CA TYR A 147 -4.14 -0.76 9.29
C TYR A 147 -5.32 -1.01 8.36
N PHE A 148 -5.78 -2.24 8.39
CA PHE A 148 -6.81 -2.74 7.48
C PHE A 148 -7.84 -3.55 8.25
N ASN A 149 -9.03 -3.69 7.67
CA ASN A 149 -9.97 -4.72 8.08
C ASN A 149 -10.35 -5.58 6.88
N ILE A 150 -10.75 -6.82 7.16
CA ILE A 150 -11.31 -7.71 6.14
C ILE A 150 -12.74 -7.27 5.89
N ASP A 151 -13.05 -6.92 4.64
CA ASP A 151 -14.38 -6.46 4.24
C ASP A 151 -15.41 -7.59 4.37
N LYS A 152 -16.66 -7.23 4.67
CA LYS A 152 -17.78 -8.18 4.71
C LYS A 152 -18.05 -8.89 3.38
N ASP A 153 -17.64 -8.26 2.26
CA ASP A 153 -17.77 -8.82 0.91
C ASP A 153 -16.65 -9.84 0.59
N SER A 154 -15.73 -10.08 1.54
CA SER A 154 -14.63 -11.03 1.36
C SER A 154 -15.15 -12.46 1.37
N THR A 155 -14.70 -13.25 0.40
CA THR A 155 -14.93 -14.70 0.31
C THR A 155 -13.59 -15.42 0.19
N PRO A 156 -13.55 -16.76 0.35
CA PRO A 156 -12.32 -17.54 0.13
C PRO A 156 -11.71 -17.36 -1.26
N GLU A 157 -12.55 -17.11 -2.27
CA GLU A 157 -12.16 -16.94 -3.67
C GLU A 157 -11.83 -15.48 -4.01
N LYS A 158 -12.35 -14.53 -3.22
CA LYS A 158 -12.12 -13.10 -3.41
C LYS A 158 -11.88 -12.42 -2.07
N LEU A 159 -10.64 -12.25 -1.72
CA LEU A 159 -10.25 -11.54 -0.50
C LEU A 159 -10.34 -10.02 -0.73
N VAL A 160 -11.00 -9.32 0.18
CA VAL A 160 -11.20 -7.86 0.12
C VAL A 160 -10.76 -7.23 1.43
N PHE A 161 -9.90 -6.22 1.35
CA PHE A 161 -9.38 -5.48 2.51
C PHE A 161 -9.65 -4.00 2.37
N ASN A 162 -10.14 -3.38 3.44
CA ASN A 162 -10.32 -1.94 3.55
C ASN A 162 -9.19 -1.34 4.38
N ARG A 163 -8.49 -0.33 3.86
CA ARG A 163 -7.57 0.45 4.67
C ARG A 163 -8.37 1.36 5.61
N THR A 164 -8.21 1.15 6.91
CA THR A 164 -8.85 1.98 7.94
C THR A 164 -8.01 3.20 8.29
N VAL A 165 -6.70 3.01 8.47
CA VAL A 165 -5.78 4.10 8.84
C VAL A 165 -4.43 3.91 8.13
N GLY A 166 -3.84 5.00 7.63
CA GLY A 166 -2.45 5.05 7.18
C GLY A 166 -1.48 5.14 8.35
N LEU A 167 -0.20 4.82 8.12
CA LEU A 167 0.86 4.96 9.15
C LEU A 167 1.35 6.39 9.37
N LYS A 168 1.02 7.31 8.47
CA LYS A 168 1.40 8.71 8.56
C LYS A 168 0.15 9.54 8.64
N ASP A 169 0.12 10.46 9.58
CA ASP A 169 -0.89 11.50 9.61
C ASP A 169 -0.71 12.41 8.37
N THR A 170 -1.65 12.30 7.44
CA THR A 170 -1.69 13.15 6.25
C THR A 170 -2.44 14.45 6.51
N TRP A 171 -3.28 14.52 7.57
CA TRP A 171 -4.08 15.69 7.92
C TRP A 171 -3.24 16.86 8.39
N GLY A 172 -2.20 16.63 9.18
CA GLY A 172 -1.28 17.67 9.64
C GLY A 172 -0.45 18.32 8.52
N LYS A 173 -0.55 17.83 7.28
CA LYS A 173 0.13 18.41 6.10
C LYS A 173 -0.78 19.22 5.20
N ILE A 174 -2.10 19.06 5.31
CA ILE A 174 -3.10 19.75 4.48
C ILE A 174 -3.36 21.14 5.01
N ASN A 175 -3.10 21.38 6.30
CA ASN A 175 -3.31 22.65 7.00
C ASN A 175 -2.03 23.48 7.18
N LYS A 176 -1.01 23.28 6.32
CA LYS A 176 0.21 24.11 6.30
C LYS A 176 0.38 24.78 4.96
#